data_22fc21c50a8543f3719baf967a0c4b45
#
_entry.id   22fc21c50a8543f3719baf967a0c4b45
#
_cell.length_a   1.000
_cell.length_b   1.000
_cell.length_c   1.000
_cell.angle_alpha   90.00
_cell.angle_beta   90.00
_cell.angle_gamma   90.00
#
_symmetry.space_group_name_H-M   'P 1'
#
loop_
_entity.id
_entity.type
_entity.pdbx_description
1 polymer ?
#
loop_
_entity_poly.entity_id
_entity_poly.type
_entity_poly.pdbx_seq_one_letter_code
_entity_poly.pdbx_strand_id
1 'polypeptide(L)'
;GGTYYYNKKGNIVRNRMVTYKKKTYYFDKNGYRITDLTSRYTGPYYVQVEQVNGVMTIYADAARTIPVKTIRVSVGLSGTPTPYGNFTLSRSLRWQPLMGPSWGQYGTHVDGAGMGGIFVHSVACGQANSYNLPAGEYNKLGSPASHGCIRTCVADAKWVYENCNGAPISIIDGKYKADDAMKGPLGKKALTPLRGAANFDPTDPAV
;
A
#
# COMPACT_ATOMS: atom_id res chain seq x y z
N GLY A 1 -12.12 17.51 -0.83
CA GLY A 1 -11.84 18.12 -2.13
C GLY A 1 -11.25 17.12 -3.10
N GLY A 2 -11.55 17.25 -4.40
CA GLY A 2 -11.03 16.36 -5.44
C GLY A 2 -9.90 17.03 -6.26
N THR A 3 -9.09 16.21 -6.90
CA THR A 3 -8.05 16.68 -7.84
C THR A 3 -8.63 16.71 -9.25
N TYR A 4 -8.44 17.83 -9.94
CA TYR A 4 -8.83 18.04 -11.34
C TYR A 4 -7.61 18.19 -12.22
N TYR A 5 -7.80 17.97 -13.53
CA TYR A 5 -6.82 18.31 -14.56
C TYR A 5 -7.42 19.28 -15.56
N TYR A 6 -6.75 20.40 -15.77
CA TYR A 6 -7.12 21.38 -16.78
C TYR A 6 -6.26 21.18 -18.02
N ASN A 7 -6.89 21.10 -19.18
CA ASN A 7 -6.18 21.02 -20.45
C ASN A 7 -5.57 22.40 -20.81
N LYS A 8 -4.80 22.46 -21.91
CA LYS A 8 -4.16 23.70 -22.38
C LYS A 8 -5.14 24.85 -22.69
N LYS A 9 -6.43 24.56 -22.86
CA LYS A 9 -7.48 25.55 -23.10
C LYS A 9 -8.20 25.97 -21.82
N GLY A 10 -7.74 25.52 -20.64
CA GLY A 10 -8.35 25.83 -19.35
C GLY A 10 -9.61 25.01 -19.01
N ASN A 11 -9.97 24.02 -19.82
CA ASN A 11 -11.15 23.20 -19.57
C ASN A 11 -10.82 22.00 -18.68
N ILE A 12 -11.71 21.67 -17.73
CA ILE A 12 -11.61 20.45 -16.91
C ILE A 12 -11.75 19.22 -17.82
N VAL A 13 -10.79 18.31 -17.70
CA VAL A 13 -10.84 17.01 -18.36
C VAL A 13 -11.81 16.09 -17.65
N ARG A 14 -12.68 15.40 -18.39
CA ARG A 14 -13.70 14.48 -17.87
C ARG A 14 -13.71 13.19 -18.65
N ASN A 15 -14.04 12.10 -17.96
CA ASN A 15 -14.24 10.74 -18.50
C ASN A 15 -13.14 10.29 -19.46
N ARG A 16 -11.87 10.55 -19.11
CA ARG A 16 -10.71 10.15 -19.91
C ARG A 16 -9.43 9.99 -19.10
N MET A 17 -8.49 9.29 -19.71
CA MET A 17 -7.11 9.19 -19.24
C MET A 17 -6.30 10.42 -19.69
N VAL A 18 -5.36 10.84 -18.85
CA VAL A 18 -4.40 11.91 -19.12
C VAL A 18 -3.02 11.46 -18.68
N THR A 19 -2.03 11.61 -19.55
CA THR A 19 -0.62 11.42 -19.16
C THR A 19 -0.05 12.77 -18.70
N TYR A 20 0.41 12.82 -17.45
CA TYR A 20 1.05 13.99 -16.86
C TYR A 20 2.31 13.55 -16.13
N LYS A 21 3.44 14.20 -16.38
CA LYS A 21 4.76 13.86 -15.82
C LYS A 21 5.10 12.36 -15.90
N LYS A 22 4.91 11.77 -17.09
CA LYS A 22 5.13 10.35 -17.41
C LYS A 22 4.26 9.37 -16.61
N LYS A 23 3.18 9.81 -15.99
CA LYS A 23 2.18 8.98 -15.32
C LYS A 23 0.82 9.17 -15.97
N THR A 24 0.05 8.08 -16.05
CA THR A 24 -1.30 8.08 -16.61
C THR A 24 -2.33 8.09 -15.49
N TYR A 25 -3.29 9.02 -15.58
CA TYR A 25 -4.34 9.20 -14.59
C TYR A 25 -5.71 9.13 -15.28
N TYR A 26 -6.70 8.67 -14.55
CA TYR A 26 -8.09 8.68 -15.01
C TYR A 26 -8.90 9.73 -14.27
N PHE A 27 -9.72 10.48 -15.02
CA PHE A 27 -10.68 11.46 -14.50
C PHE A 27 -12.09 11.01 -14.86
N ASP A 28 -12.99 11.01 -13.86
CA ASP A 28 -14.37 10.56 -14.01
C ASP A 28 -15.25 11.55 -14.79
N LYS A 29 -16.55 11.27 -14.89
CA LYS A 29 -17.54 12.13 -15.57
C LYS A 29 -17.66 13.52 -14.96
N ASN A 30 -17.34 13.71 -13.69
CA ASN A 30 -17.36 14.98 -12.97
C ASN A 30 -16.00 15.70 -13.05
N GLY A 31 -14.96 15.06 -13.58
CA GLY A 31 -13.60 15.59 -13.67
C GLY A 31 -12.74 15.31 -12.45
N TYR A 32 -13.18 14.49 -11.50
CA TYR A 32 -12.38 14.09 -10.35
C TYR A 32 -11.39 12.99 -10.71
N ARG A 33 -10.16 13.11 -10.24
CA ARG A 33 -9.16 12.05 -10.37
C ARG A 33 -9.61 10.81 -9.59
N ILE A 34 -9.69 9.68 -10.27
CA ILE A 34 -9.91 8.38 -9.65
C ILE A 34 -8.59 7.92 -9.01
N THR A 35 -8.63 7.54 -7.74
CA THR A 35 -7.47 7.11 -6.94
C THR A 35 -7.40 5.60 -6.70
N ASP A 36 -8.43 4.87 -7.10
CA ASP A 36 -8.45 3.41 -7.12
C ASP A 36 -9.01 2.97 -8.47
N LEU A 37 -8.16 2.34 -9.28
CA LEU A 37 -8.45 1.88 -10.64
C LEU A 37 -8.49 0.36 -10.73
N THR A 38 -8.57 -0.34 -9.60
CA THR A 38 -8.58 -1.81 -9.55
C THR A 38 -9.74 -2.44 -10.31
N SER A 39 -10.88 -1.74 -10.43
CA SER A 39 -12.01 -2.18 -11.24
C SER A 39 -11.80 -2.03 -12.76
N ARG A 40 -10.73 -1.34 -13.19
CA ARG A 40 -10.43 -1.07 -14.61
C ARG A 40 -9.25 -1.87 -15.15
N TYR A 41 -8.43 -2.42 -14.25
CA TYR A 41 -7.23 -3.16 -14.62
C TYR A 41 -7.21 -4.50 -13.88
N THR A 42 -6.97 -5.55 -14.62
CA THR A 42 -6.64 -6.88 -14.13
C THR A 42 -5.16 -7.12 -14.37
N GLY A 43 -4.45 -7.76 -13.41
CA GLY A 43 -3.01 -7.99 -13.52
C GLY A 43 -2.54 -8.51 -14.89
N PRO A 44 -1.24 -8.64 -15.10
CA PRO A 44 -0.22 -8.62 -14.05
C PRO A 44 0.03 -7.23 -13.47
N TYR A 45 0.35 -7.20 -12.18
CA TYR A 45 0.66 -5.96 -11.47
C TYR A 45 2.16 -5.83 -11.18
N TYR A 46 2.60 -4.58 -10.99
CA TYR A 46 3.97 -4.21 -10.63
C TYR A 46 3.91 -3.31 -9.40
N VAL A 47 4.68 -3.64 -8.38
CA VAL A 47 4.59 -2.99 -7.07
C VAL A 47 5.81 -2.10 -6.84
N GLN A 48 5.61 -0.93 -6.22
CA GLN A 48 6.69 -0.07 -5.75
C GLN A 48 6.40 0.43 -4.34
N VAL A 49 7.35 0.26 -3.43
CA VAL A 49 7.30 0.82 -2.07
C VAL A 49 8.25 2.00 -1.98
N GLU A 50 7.74 3.14 -1.55
CA GLU A 50 8.51 4.34 -1.19
C GLU A 50 8.58 4.46 0.32
N GLN A 51 9.75 4.14 0.91
CA GLN A 51 9.88 4.02 2.36
C GLN A 51 9.68 5.36 3.08
N VAL A 52 10.31 6.44 2.60
CA VAL A 52 10.21 7.77 3.24
C VAL A 52 8.81 8.38 3.18
N ASN A 53 7.99 7.96 2.21
CA ASN A 53 6.61 8.42 2.07
C ASN A 53 5.60 7.50 2.77
N GLY A 54 6.00 6.28 3.14
CA GLY A 54 5.14 5.26 3.73
C GLY A 54 3.99 4.89 2.78
N VAL A 55 4.31 4.66 1.50
CA VAL A 55 3.34 4.28 0.47
C VAL A 55 3.83 3.10 -0.35
N MET A 56 2.90 2.24 -0.73
CA MET A 56 3.05 1.20 -1.74
C MET A 56 2.14 1.56 -2.91
N THR A 57 2.68 1.66 -4.11
CA THR A 57 1.91 1.91 -5.33
C THR A 57 1.88 0.66 -6.19
N ILE A 58 0.67 0.30 -6.62
CA ILE A 58 0.40 -0.78 -7.57
C ILE A 58 0.27 -0.16 -8.94
N TYR A 59 0.94 -0.74 -9.93
CA TYR A 59 0.92 -0.32 -11.33
C TYR A 59 0.40 -1.44 -12.23
N ALA A 60 -0.24 -1.07 -13.34
CA ALA A 60 -0.72 -2.00 -14.36
C ALA A 60 0.33 -2.29 -15.44
N ASP A 61 1.52 -1.67 -15.39
CA ASP A 61 2.56 -1.80 -16.41
C ASP A 61 3.96 -1.89 -15.80
N ALA A 62 4.86 -2.62 -16.46
CA ALA A 62 6.25 -2.82 -16.03
C ALA A 62 7.05 -1.51 -15.96
N ALA A 63 6.73 -0.53 -16.82
CA ALA A 63 7.34 0.79 -16.80
C ALA A 63 6.87 1.66 -15.64
N ARG A 64 5.89 1.19 -14.86
CA ARG A 64 5.27 1.90 -13.73
C ARG A 64 4.74 3.29 -14.13
N THR A 65 4.04 3.36 -15.25
CA THR A 65 3.45 4.60 -15.77
C THR A 65 1.95 4.69 -15.52
N ILE A 66 1.27 3.56 -15.24
CA ILE A 66 -0.18 3.48 -14.99
C ILE A 66 -0.42 3.09 -13.53
N PRO A 67 -0.50 4.06 -12.61
CA PRO A 67 -0.79 3.76 -11.21
C PRO A 67 -2.27 3.36 -11.07
N VAL A 68 -2.50 2.23 -10.42
CA VAL A 68 -3.83 1.63 -10.22
C VAL A 68 -4.35 1.86 -8.81
N LYS A 69 -3.47 1.74 -7.82
CA LYS A 69 -3.81 1.87 -6.40
C LYS A 69 -2.60 2.34 -5.60
N THR A 70 -2.82 3.21 -4.62
CA THR A 70 -1.82 3.56 -3.61
C THR A 70 -2.29 3.10 -2.24
N ILE A 71 -1.43 2.38 -1.54
CA ILE A 71 -1.66 1.77 -0.23
C ILE A 71 -0.79 2.50 0.79
N ARG A 72 -1.36 2.84 1.95
CA ARG A 72 -0.61 3.35 3.10
C ARG A 72 0.13 2.19 3.77
N VAL A 73 1.45 2.32 3.95
CA VAL A 73 2.26 1.27 4.55
C VAL A 73 3.18 1.80 5.64
N SER A 74 3.49 0.94 6.60
CA SER A 74 4.61 1.11 7.53
C SER A 74 5.73 0.16 7.14
N VAL A 75 6.95 0.65 7.15
CA VAL A 75 8.17 -0.10 6.87
C VAL A 75 9.00 -0.29 8.14
N GLY A 76 10.16 -0.89 8.02
CA GLY A 76 11.09 -1.11 9.12
C GLY A 76 11.56 0.18 9.79
N LEU A 77 11.82 0.10 11.09
CA LEU A 77 12.52 1.13 11.86
C LEU A 77 13.98 1.25 11.39
N SER A 78 14.66 2.36 11.72
CA SER A 78 16.06 2.58 11.33
C SER A 78 17.01 1.48 11.82
N GLY A 79 16.73 0.85 12.96
CA GLY A 79 17.52 -0.28 13.48
C GLY A 79 17.22 -1.63 12.82
N THR A 80 16.09 -1.76 12.13
CA THR A 80 15.63 -2.95 11.42
C THR A 80 14.96 -2.56 10.11
N PRO A 81 15.70 -1.95 9.17
CA PRO A 81 15.11 -1.38 7.97
C PRO A 81 14.53 -2.45 7.04
N THR A 82 13.51 -2.08 6.28
CA THR A 82 13.08 -2.88 5.13
C THR A 82 14.18 -2.80 4.06
N PRO A 83 14.71 -3.93 3.57
CA PRO A 83 15.78 -3.89 2.57
C PRO A 83 15.35 -3.24 1.27
N TYR A 84 16.25 -2.50 0.64
CA TYR A 84 16.08 -1.91 -0.68
C TYR A 84 16.36 -2.92 -1.78
N GLY A 85 15.72 -2.75 -2.92
CA GLY A 85 16.01 -3.58 -4.09
C GLY A 85 14.78 -3.95 -4.91
N ASN A 86 14.99 -4.92 -5.81
CA ASN A 86 13.95 -5.51 -6.64
C ASN A 86 13.79 -6.98 -6.26
N PHE A 87 12.56 -7.37 -6.01
CA PHE A 87 12.19 -8.65 -5.46
C PHE A 87 10.91 -9.17 -6.14
N THR A 88 10.41 -10.31 -5.70
CA THR A 88 9.13 -10.88 -6.17
C THR A 88 8.23 -11.14 -4.98
N LEU A 89 6.92 -11.00 -5.17
CA LEU A 89 5.94 -11.31 -4.13
C LEU A 89 5.42 -12.75 -4.29
N SER A 90 5.33 -13.50 -3.20
CA SER A 90 4.68 -14.81 -3.18
C SER A 90 3.66 -14.90 -2.04
N ARG A 91 2.50 -15.48 -2.37
CA ARG A 91 1.43 -15.70 -1.39
C ARG A 91 1.90 -16.69 -0.32
N SER A 92 1.67 -16.34 0.95
CA SER A 92 1.96 -17.19 2.09
C SER A 92 0.67 -17.54 2.85
N LEU A 93 0.58 -17.30 4.14
CA LEU A 93 -0.52 -17.73 4.97
C LEU A 93 -1.58 -16.63 5.18
N ARG A 94 -2.85 -17.03 5.30
CA ARG A 94 -3.95 -16.12 5.68
C ARG A 94 -3.71 -15.48 7.06
N TRP A 95 -3.23 -16.26 8.01
CA TRP A 95 -2.66 -15.82 9.28
C TRP A 95 -1.18 -16.19 9.28
N GLN A 96 -0.33 -15.20 9.09
CA GLN A 96 1.12 -15.34 9.01
C GLN A 96 1.71 -15.20 10.40
N PRO A 97 2.37 -16.25 10.95
CA PRO A 97 3.18 -16.08 12.14
C PRO A 97 4.37 -15.16 11.85
N LEU A 98 4.63 -14.25 12.77
CA LEU A 98 5.68 -13.23 12.69
C LEU A 98 6.64 -13.41 13.86
N MET A 99 7.67 -12.55 13.92
CA MET A 99 8.62 -12.55 15.02
C MET A 99 7.93 -12.31 16.37
N GLY A 100 8.32 -13.08 17.39
CA GLY A 100 7.67 -13.11 18.70
C GLY A 100 6.29 -13.79 18.61
N PRO A 101 5.47 -13.75 19.65
CA PRO A 101 4.11 -14.27 19.60
C PRO A 101 3.18 -13.25 18.92
N SER A 102 3.39 -13.01 17.61
CA SER A 102 2.56 -12.06 16.85
C SER A 102 2.17 -12.63 15.49
N TRP A 103 1.07 -12.12 14.95
CA TRP A 103 0.43 -12.60 13.73
C TRP A 103 0.03 -11.44 12.84
N GLY A 104 0.20 -11.61 11.53
CA GLY A 104 -0.32 -10.70 10.51
C GLY A 104 -1.32 -11.41 9.61
N GLN A 105 -2.36 -10.69 9.16
CA GLN A 105 -3.29 -11.26 8.20
C GLN A 105 -2.75 -11.10 6.79
N TYR A 106 -3.08 -12.08 5.92
CA TYR A 106 -2.79 -12.06 4.48
C TYR A 106 -1.32 -11.83 4.17
N GLY A 107 -0.47 -12.71 4.75
CA GLY A 107 0.98 -12.66 4.54
C GLY A 107 1.35 -12.90 3.08
N THR A 108 2.06 -11.94 2.48
CA THR A 108 2.67 -12.06 1.16
C THR A 108 4.17 -11.88 1.33
N HIS A 109 4.94 -12.94 1.10
CA HIS A 109 6.38 -12.95 1.28
C HIS A 109 7.06 -12.11 0.21
N VAL A 110 8.14 -11.43 0.57
CA VAL A 110 9.01 -10.73 -0.37
C VAL A 110 10.21 -11.61 -0.64
N ASP A 111 10.22 -12.26 -1.82
CA ASP A 111 11.23 -13.25 -2.20
C ASP A 111 12.47 -12.58 -2.79
N GLY A 112 13.64 -12.94 -2.28
CA GLY A 112 14.92 -12.47 -2.77
C GLY A 112 16.04 -12.58 -1.75
N ALA A 113 17.25 -12.31 -2.18
CA ALA A 113 18.42 -12.37 -1.31
C ALA A 113 18.29 -11.34 -0.17
N GLY A 114 18.53 -11.78 1.06
CA GLY A 114 18.44 -10.94 2.25
C GLY A 114 17.02 -10.66 2.74
N MET A 115 15.98 -11.25 2.12
CA MET A 115 14.56 -11.01 2.44
C MET A 115 13.95 -12.08 3.34
N GLY A 116 14.75 -12.94 3.97
CA GLY A 116 14.24 -13.98 4.86
C GLY A 116 13.33 -13.42 5.96
N GLY A 117 12.06 -13.82 5.96
CA GLY A 117 11.07 -13.38 6.95
C GLY A 117 10.47 -11.99 6.72
N ILE A 118 10.67 -11.37 5.56
CA ILE A 118 10.04 -10.09 5.19
C ILE A 118 8.72 -10.36 4.46
N PHE A 119 7.64 -9.80 4.98
CA PHE A 119 6.29 -9.95 4.43
C PHE A 119 5.61 -8.60 4.23
N VAL A 120 4.69 -8.54 3.26
CA VAL A 120 3.57 -7.59 3.26
C VAL A 120 2.44 -8.26 4.03
N HIS A 121 1.88 -7.60 5.06
CA HIS A 121 0.82 -8.15 5.89
C HIS A 121 0.01 -7.05 6.60
N SER A 122 -1.10 -7.40 7.25
CA SER A 122 -1.83 -6.44 8.09
C SER A 122 -0.99 -5.99 9.29
N VAL A 123 -1.42 -4.95 10.00
CA VAL A 123 -0.81 -4.62 11.29
C VAL A 123 -0.81 -5.85 12.19
N ALA A 124 0.32 -6.09 12.86
CA ALA A 124 0.51 -7.27 13.70
C ALA A 124 -0.37 -7.22 14.96
N CYS A 125 -0.90 -8.37 15.34
CA CYS A 125 -1.67 -8.61 16.56
C CYS A 125 -1.06 -9.78 17.35
N GLY A 126 -1.38 -9.88 18.64
CA GLY A 126 -0.80 -10.88 19.55
C GLY A 126 -1.37 -12.30 19.36
N GLN A 127 -2.47 -12.45 18.64
CA GLN A 127 -3.13 -13.72 18.36
C GLN A 127 -3.67 -13.74 16.92
N ALA A 128 -3.85 -14.92 16.34
CA ALA A 128 -4.50 -15.09 15.03
C ALA A 128 -6.02 -14.85 15.11
N ASN A 129 -6.40 -13.63 15.50
CA ASN A 129 -7.77 -13.21 15.75
C ASN A 129 -7.98 -11.75 15.34
N SER A 130 -9.06 -11.46 14.61
CA SER A 130 -9.39 -10.10 14.12
C SER A 130 -9.65 -9.09 15.25
N TYR A 131 -10.05 -9.55 16.43
CA TYR A 131 -10.34 -8.73 17.60
C TYR A 131 -9.18 -8.63 18.61
N ASN A 132 -7.95 -8.78 18.15
CA ASN A 132 -6.75 -8.70 18.97
C ASN A 132 -5.73 -7.68 18.42
N LEU A 133 -6.20 -6.64 17.75
CA LEU A 133 -5.35 -5.60 17.16
C LEU A 133 -5.03 -4.51 18.18
N PRO A 134 -3.74 -4.22 18.47
CA PRO A 134 -3.39 -3.07 19.28
C PRO A 134 -3.66 -1.76 18.51
N ALA A 135 -4.58 -0.93 19.00
CA ALA A 135 -4.94 0.35 18.35
C ALA A 135 -3.71 1.25 18.13
N GLY A 136 -2.76 1.28 19.09
CA GLY A 136 -1.52 2.04 18.99
C GLY A 136 -0.65 1.60 17.81
N GLU A 137 -0.59 0.29 17.50
CA GLU A 137 0.17 -0.21 16.34
C GLU A 137 -0.53 0.13 15.03
N TYR A 138 -1.86 0.04 14.97
CA TYR A 138 -2.62 0.46 13.81
C TYR A 138 -2.43 1.95 13.50
N ASN A 139 -2.44 2.79 14.53
CA ASN A 139 -2.31 4.23 14.38
C ASN A 139 -0.92 4.69 13.88
N LYS A 140 0.08 3.81 13.90
CA LYS A 140 1.40 4.06 13.31
C LYS A 140 1.43 3.87 11.79
N LEU A 141 0.37 3.35 11.15
CA LEU A 141 0.35 3.13 9.71
C LEU A 141 0.69 4.39 8.92
N GLY A 142 1.69 4.26 8.05
CA GLY A 142 2.22 5.36 7.24
C GLY A 142 3.51 5.96 7.77
N SER A 143 4.02 5.47 8.90
CA SER A 143 5.33 5.80 9.47
C SER A 143 6.13 4.51 9.72
N PRO A 144 7.46 4.54 9.79
CA PRO A 144 8.26 3.36 10.15
C PRO A 144 7.83 2.79 11.51
N ALA A 145 7.54 1.49 11.58
CA ALA A 145 7.01 0.86 12.80
C ALA A 145 7.28 -0.65 12.91
N SER A 146 7.92 -1.28 11.92
CA SER A 146 8.15 -2.73 11.90
C SER A 146 9.62 -3.10 12.11
N HIS A 147 9.88 -4.40 12.19
CA HIS A 147 11.23 -4.98 12.19
C HIS A 147 11.64 -5.46 10.78
N GLY A 148 11.23 -4.72 9.73
CA GLY A 148 11.56 -5.01 8.35
C GLY A 148 10.34 -5.31 7.46
N CYS A 149 9.28 -5.91 7.99
CA CYS A 149 8.05 -6.17 7.23
C CYS A 149 7.35 -4.90 6.76
N ILE A 150 6.51 -5.02 5.75
CA ILE A 150 5.68 -3.94 5.19
C ILE A 150 4.26 -4.14 5.71
N ARG A 151 3.84 -3.31 6.67
CA ARG A 151 2.53 -3.39 7.32
C ARG A 151 1.52 -2.47 6.63
N THR A 152 0.26 -2.91 6.51
CA THR A 152 -0.84 -2.10 5.99
C THR A 152 -2.15 -2.45 6.72
N CYS A 153 -3.29 -1.86 6.33
CA CYS A 153 -4.60 -2.29 6.84
C CYS A 153 -5.02 -3.64 6.25
N VAL A 154 -5.99 -4.32 6.88
CA VAL A 154 -6.40 -5.67 6.48
C VAL A 154 -6.92 -5.73 5.06
N ALA A 155 -7.79 -4.78 4.64
CA ALA A 155 -8.32 -4.77 3.27
C ALA A 155 -7.21 -4.66 2.21
N ASP A 156 -6.20 -3.84 2.44
CA ASP A 156 -5.09 -3.65 1.50
C ASP A 156 -4.13 -4.85 1.52
N ALA A 157 -3.86 -5.46 2.70
CA ALA A 157 -3.09 -6.70 2.80
C ALA A 157 -3.79 -7.84 2.05
N LYS A 158 -5.12 -7.99 2.25
CA LYS A 158 -5.94 -8.95 1.51
C LYS A 158 -5.86 -8.74 0.01
N TRP A 159 -5.98 -7.49 -0.44
CA TRP A 159 -5.92 -7.17 -1.86
C TRP A 159 -4.57 -7.55 -2.48
N VAL A 160 -3.45 -7.23 -1.82
CA VAL A 160 -2.10 -7.63 -2.26
C VAL A 160 -1.96 -9.15 -2.31
N TYR A 161 -2.39 -9.84 -1.26
CA TYR A 161 -2.35 -11.29 -1.15
C TYR A 161 -3.11 -12.00 -2.29
N GLU A 162 -4.28 -11.48 -2.67
CA GLU A 162 -5.12 -12.08 -3.70
C GLU A 162 -4.68 -11.74 -5.12
N ASN A 163 -4.06 -10.56 -5.35
CA ASN A 163 -3.84 -10.02 -6.69
C ASN A 163 -2.37 -9.89 -7.09
N CYS A 164 -1.42 -9.93 -6.15
CA CYS A 164 -0.01 -9.66 -6.44
C CYS A 164 0.91 -10.89 -6.30
N ASN A 165 0.37 -12.11 -6.30
CA ASN A 165 1.20 -13.31 -6.31
C ASN A 165 2.03 -13.38 -7.60
N GLY A 166 3.36 -13.53 -7.47
CA GLY A 166 4.31 -13.48 -8.59
C GLY A 166 4.65 -12.07 -9.08
N ALA A 167 4.06 -11.03 -8.50
CA ALA A 167 4.31 -9.65 -8.94
C ALA A 167 5.72 -9.17 -8.58
N PRO A 168 6.43 -8.49 -9.50
CA PRO A 168 7.67 -7.80 -9.18
C PRO A 168 7.41 -6.64 -8.20
N ILE A 169 8.23 -6.53 -7.17
CA ILE A 169 8.22 -5.44 -6.20
C ILE A 169 9.56 -4.73 -6.17
N SER A 170 9.54 -3.40 -6.24
CA SER A 170 10.71 -2.52 -6.06
C SER A 170 10.56 -1.75 -4.77
N ILE A 171 11.55 -1.81 -3.89
CA ILE A 171 11.60 -1.10 -2.61
C ILE A 171 12.66 -0.03 -2.71
N ILE A 172 12.25 1.23 -2.60
CA ILE A 172 13.10 2.42 -2.77
C ILE A 172 12.86 3.43 -1.63
N ASP A 173 13.76 4.39 -1.47
CA ASP A 173 13.53 5.51 -0.56
C ASP A 173 12.32 6.34 -0.98
N GLY A 174 12.30 6.72 -2.25
CA GLY A 174 11.43 7.77 -2.76
C GLY A 174 11.91 9.17 -2.36
N LYS A 175 11.33 10.21 -2.96
CA LYS A 175 11.54 11.60 -2.55
C LYS A 175 10.50 11.99 -1.53
N TYR A 176 10.91 12.42 -0.36
CA TYR A 176 10.01 12.89 0.68
C TYR A 176 9.02 13.95 0.19
N LYS A 177 7.77 13.82 0.57
CA LYS A 177 6.68 14.75 0.34
C LYS A 177 5.97 15.03 1.67
N ALA A 178 5.82 16.31 2.01
CA ALA A 178 5.13 16.70 3.24
C ALA A 178 3.61 16.47 3.14
N ASP A 179 3.02 16.79 1.98
CA ASP A 179 1.59 16.66 1.74
C ASP A 179 1.23 15.22 1.32
N ASP A 180 0.34 14.57 2.05
CA ASP A 180 -0.15 13.22 1.76
C ASP A 180 -0.79 13.09 0.36
N ALA A 181 -1.41 14.14 -0.15
CA ALA A 181 -1.96 14.14 -1.51
C ALA A 181 -0.88 14.02 -2.61
N MET A 182 0.37 14.32 -2.27
CA MET A 182 1.53 14.24 -3.17
C MET A 182 2.39 12.99 -2.96
N LYS A 183 2.11 12.18 -1.93
CA LYS A 183 2.83 10.93 -1.64
C LYS A 183 2.32 9.81 -2.53
N GLY A 184 3.21 9.28 -3.35
CA GLY A 184 2.81 8.37 -4.43
C GLY A 184 2.00 9.08 -5.53
N PRO A 185 1.81 8.46 -6.69
CA PRO A 185 1.16 9.11 -7.84
C PRO A 185 -0.35 9.37 -7.64
N LEU A 186 -1.03 8.58 -6.80
CA LEU A 186 -2.47 8.73 -6.53
C LEU A 186 -2.76 9.35 -5.16
N GLY A 187 -1.73 9.76 -4.43
CA GLY A 187 -1.83 10.29 -3.08
C GLY A 187 -1.93 9.20 -2.00
N LYS A 188 -1.49 9.53 -0.80
CA LYS A 188 -1.59 8.65 0.37
C LYS A 188 -2.95 8.84 1.02
N LYS A 189 -3.75 7.77 1.10
CA LYS A 189 -5.05 7.82 1.78
C LYS A 189 -4.88 8.21 3.24
N ALA A 190 -5.79 9.03 3.76
CA ALA A 190 -5.83 9.34 5.18
C ALA A 190 -6.10 8.07 6.00
N LEU A 191 -5.50 7.99 7.18
CA LEU A 191 -5.82 6.98 8.17
C LEU A 191 -6.85 7.56 9.14
N THR A 192 -7.91 6.82 9.40
CA THR A 192 -8.81 7.11 10.53
C THR A 192 -8.25 6.40 11.76
N PRO A 193 -7.71 7.12 12.76
CA PRO A 193 -7.12 6.48 13.93
C PRO A 193 -8.16 5.72 14.75
N LEU A 194 -7.77 4.57 15.28
CA LEU A 194 -8.56 3.83 16.25
C LEU A 194 -8.54 4.56 17.60
N ARG A 195 -9.66 4.57 18.31
CA ARG A 195 -9.85 5.25 19.59
C ARG A 195 -10.47 4.32 20.63
N GLY A 196 -10.23 4.63 21.90
CA GLY A 196 -10.82 3.91 23.02
C GLY A 196 -10.43 2.42 23.02
N ALA A 197 -11.39 1.55 23.27
CA ALA A 197 -11.23 0.10 23.32
C ALA A 197 -11.26 -0.60 21.96
N ALA A 198 -11.11 0.13 20.84
CA ALA A 198 -11.09 -0.48 19.51
C ALA A 198 -9.90 -1.44 19.40
N ASN A 199 -10.18 -2.69 19.06
CA ASN A 199 -9.23 -3.79 19.01
C ASN A 199 -9.30 -4.59 17.70
N PHE A 200 -9.83 -3.98 16.65
CA PHE A 200 -9.94 -4.56 15.31
C PHE A 200 -9.64 -3.54 14.22
N ASP A 201 -9.25 -4.03 13.06
CA ASP A 201 -9.07 -3.19 11.87
C ASP A 201 -10.44 -2.93 11.22
N PRO A 202 -10.91 -1.67 11.10
CA PRO A 202 -12.22 -1.36 10.52
C PRO A 202 -12.33 -1.71 9.03
N THR A 203 -11.22 -2.09 8.39
CA THR A 203 -11.18 -2.56 7.00
C THR A 203 -11.19 -4.10 6.88
N ASP A 204 -11.19 -4.81 8.01
CA ASP A 204 -11.22 -6.28 8.02
C ASP A 204 -12.62 -6.78 7.62
N PRO A 205 -12.75 -7.54 6.52
CA PRO A 205 -14.04 -8.05 6.07
C PRO A 205 -14.64 -9.13 7.00
N ALA A 206 -13.91 -9.57 8.02
CA ALA A 206 -14.36 -10.53 9.02
C ALA A 206 -14.93 -9.89 10.29
N VAL A 207 -15.07 -8.55 10.31
CA VAL A 207 -15.58 -7.77 11.45
C VAL A 207 -16.90 -7.10 11.11
#